data_42c61c12720cdfa5ad70287d660f77c7
#
_entry.id   42c61c12720cdfa5ad70287d660f77c7
#
_cell.length_a   1.000
_cell.length_b   1.000
_cell.length_c   1.000
_cell.angle_alpha   90.00
_cell.angle_beta   90.00
_cell.angle_gamma   90.00
#
_symmetry.space_group_name_H-M   'P 1'
#
loop_
_entity.id
_entity.type
_entity.pdbx_description
1 polymer ?
#
loop_
_entity_poly.entity_id
_entity_poly.type
_entity_poly.pdbx_seq_one_letter_code
_entity_poly.pdbx_strand_id
1 'polypeptide(L)'
;EWIIALVLIIFTVIGLTYLLSPRIPSLDAIIQDLSDPEMRNLPMYTAYTMTRLTTAYFISLGVAITMGVLAAEHKRFATIFYPIYDIDQAVPILSLFPILFMAISKYFGARLGLEVTCIVMLVLDMIWYMFLNIMNAVRAIPDDVREVARLFGFKGIKRVTHIVIPSILPAIVTGSMLSWATGWNTVIFSEYMP
;
A
#
# COMPACT_ATOMS: atom_id res chain seq x y z
N GLU A 1 24.39 -26.78 -0.90
CA GLU A 1 22.97 -26.52 -1.12
C GLU A 1 22.74 -25.17 -1.83
N TRP A 2 23.36 -24.06 -1.38
CA TRP A 2 23.21 -22.74 -1.99
C TRP A 2 23.72 -22.66 -3.44
N ILE A 3 24.80 -23.39 -3.77
CA ILE A 3 25.34 -23.43 -5.12
C ILE A 3 24.37 -24.11 -6.08
N ILE A 4 23.71 -25.18 -5.64
CA ILE A 4 22.70 -25.90 -6.44
C ILE A 4 21.48 -24.99 -6.68
N ALA A 5 21.00 -24.27 -5.66
CA ALA A 5 19.92 -23.32 -5.80
C ALA A 5 20.26 -22.18 -6.77
N LEU A 6 21.49 -21.63 -6.68
CA LEU A 6 21.97 -20.60 -7.58
C LEU A 6 22.04 -21.10 -9.03
N VAL A 7 22.56 -22.31 -9.26
CA VAL A 7 22.63 -22.94 -10.58
C VAL A 7 21.25 -23.16 -11.16
N LEU A 8 20.29 -23.65 -10.36
CA LEU A 8 18.90 -23.84 -10.79
C LEU A 8 18.24 -22.51 -11.16
N ILE A 9 18.45 -21.45 -10.38
CA ILE A 9 17.92 -20.12 -10.68
C ILE A 9 18.50 -19.61 -12.00
N ILE A 10 19.81 -19.71 -12.19
CA ILE A 10 20.50 -19.29 -13.43
C ILE A 10 19.96 -20.07 -14.64
N PHE A 11 19.82 -21.39 -14.53
CA PHE A 11 19.26 -22.22 -15.61
C PHE A 11 17.81 -21.88 -15.91
N THR A 12 17.01 -21.60 -14.89
CA THR A 12 15.60 -21.19 -15.06
C THR A 12 15.52 -19.84 -15.75
N VAL A 13 16.34 -18.87 -15.34
CA VAL A 13 16.39 -17.54 -15.97
C VAL A 13 16.83 -17.63 -17.42
N ILE A 14 17.91 -18.38 -17.71
CA ILE A 14 18.41 -18.58 -19.08
C ILE A 14 17.36 -19.28 -19.95
N GLY A 15 16.73 -20.34 -19.41
CA GLY A 15 15.67 -21.08 -20.13
C GLY A 15 14.46 -20.21 -20.41
N LEU A 16 14.03 -19.40 -19.44
CA LEU A 16 12.95 -18.45 -19.60
C LEU A 16 13.28 -17.36 -20.63
N THR A 17 14.50 -16.82 -20.58
CA THR A 17 14.99 -15.83 -21.54
C THR A 17 15.00 -16.39 -22.97
N TYR A 18 15.43 -17.64 -23.13
CA TYR A 18 15.45 -18.32 -24.43
C TYR A 18 14.03 -18.58 -24.96
N LEU A 19 13.10 -19.01 -24.09
CA LEU A 19 11.70 -19.24 -24.45
C LEU A 19 10.97 -17.94 -24.80
N LEU A 20 11.34 -16.83 -24.20
CA LEU A 20 10.75 -15.50 -24.44
C LEU A 20 11.45 -14.73 -25.57
N SER A 21 12.66 -15.16 -25.98
CA SER A 21 13.49 -14.50 -27.01
C SER A 21 12.75 -14.19 -28.32
N PRO A 22 11.87 -15.06 -28.87
CA PRO A 22 11.09 -14.73 -30.07
C PRO A 22 10.02 -13.65 -29.84
N ARG A 23 9.73 -13.32 -28.57
CA ARG A 23 8.72 -12.33 -28.18
C ARG A 23 9.34 -11.02 -27.69
N ILE A 24 10.67 -10.96 -27.57
CA ILE A 24 11.35 -9.70 -27.26
C ILE A 24 11.27 -8.84 -28.53
N PRO A 25 10.62 -7.67 -28.49
CA PRO A 25 10.53 -6.80 -29.65
C PRO A 25 11.93 -6.42 -30.15
N SER A 26 12.10 -6.34 -31.48
CA SER A 26 13.37 -5.88 -32.06
C SER A 26 13.70 -4.47 -31.57
N LEU A 27 14.98 -4.12 -31.55
CA LEU A 27 15.41 -2.79 -31.13
C LEU A 27 14.70 -1.69 -31.95
N ASP A 28 14.46 -1.94 -33.23
CA ASP A 28 13.72 -1.05 -34.12
C ASP A 28 12.26 -0.89 -33.72
N ALA A 29 11.60 -1.96 -33.28
CA ALA A 29 10.24 -1.89 -32.74
C ALA A 29 10.19 -1.07 -31.46
N ILE A 30 11.16 -1.22 -30.55
CA ILE A 30 11.27 -0.41 -29.33
C ILE A 30 11.52 1.05 -29.66
N ILE A 31 12.38 1.35 -30.62
CA ILE A 31 12.65 2.74 -31.08
C ILE A 31 11.40 3.34 -31.73
N GLN A 32 10.65 2.55 -32.48
CA GLN A 32 9.41 2.99 -33.11
C GLN A 32 8.33 3.30 -32.06
N ASP A 33 8.18 2.44 -31.03
CA ASP A 33 7.29 2.69 -29.89
C ASP A 33 7.70 3.94 -29.10
N LEU A 34 9.01 4.15 -28.89
CA LEU A 34 9.53 5.36 -28.23
C LEU A 34 9.29 6.65 -29.03
N SER A 35 9.07 6.52 -30.35
CA SER A 35 8.76 7.65 -31.24
C SER A 35 7.26 7.92 -31.34
N ASP A 36 6.42 7.13 -30.68
CA ASP A 36 4.97 7.31 -30.66
C ASP A 36 4.60 8.64 -30.00
N PRO A 37 3.69 9.43 -30.60
CA PRO A 37 3.15 10.65 -30.00
C PRO A 37 2.56 10.45 -28.58
N GLU A 38 2.07 9.26 -28.26
CA GLU A 38 1.58 8.92 -26.91
C GLU A 38 2.67 8.91 -25.84
N MET A 39 3.90 8.56 -26.22
CA MET A 39 5.07 8.64 -25.34
C MET A 39 5.34 10.07 -24.84
N ARG A 40 4.95 11.06 -25.59
CA ARG A 40 5.06 12.48 -25.21
C ARG A 40 4.21 12.83 -23.99
N ASN A 41 3.14 12.06 -23.75
CA ASN A 41 2.22 12.26 -22.64
C ASN A 41 2.59 11.43 -21.39
N LEU A 42 3.63 10.58 -21.45
CA LEU A 42 4.10 9.77 -20.31
C LEU A 42 4.34 10.58 -19.02
N PRO A 43 4.96 11.77 -19.05
CA PRO A 43 5.15 12.55 -17.83
C PRO A 43 3.82 12.94 -17.18
N MET A 44 2.80 13.21 -17.98
CA MET A 44 1.47 13.56 -17.50
C MET A 44 0.77 12.32 -16.88
N TYR A 45 0.83 11.16 -17.52
CA TYR A 45 0.28 9.92 -17.00
C TYR A 45 0.97 9.52 -15.70
N THR A 46 2.30 9.62 -15.64
CA THR A 46 3.07 9.39 -14.43
C THR A 46 2.64 10.32 -13.29
N ALA A 47 2.38 11.60 -13.59
CA ALA A 47 1.89 12.54 -12.60
C ALA A 47 0.51 12.16 -12.05
N TYR A 48 -0.40 11.66 -12.88
CA TYR A 48 -1.70 11.15 -12.43
C TYR A 48 -1.56 9.93 -11.54
N THR A 49 -0.74 8.94 -11.93
CA THR A 49 -0.44 7.76 -11.13
C THR A 49 0.13 8.14 -9.76
N MET A 50 1.12 9.03 -9.74
CA MET A 50 1.72 9.55 -8.51
C MET A 50 0.72 10.27 -7.62
N THR A 51 -0.19 11.04 -8.21
CA THR A 51 -1.22 11.77 -7.46
C THR A 51 -2.21 10.80 -6.81
N ARG A 52 -2.66 9.75 -7.52
CA ARG A 52 -3.52 8.69 -6.96
C ARG A 52 -2.83 7.99 -5.80
N LEU A 53 -1.60 7.54 -6.02
CA LEU A 53 -0.81 6.80 -5.02
C LEU A 53 -0.57 7.64 -3.77
N THR A 54 -0.17 8.90 -3.94
CA THR A 54 0.10 9.84 -2.85
C THR A 54 -1.18 10.17 -2.08
N THR A 55 -2.29 10.39 -2.77
CA THR A 55 -3.59 10.66 -2.14
C THR A 55 -4.04 9.45 -1.31
N ALA A 56 -3.98 8.25 -1.88
CA ALA A 56 -4.32 7.02 -1.18
C ALA A 56 -3.41 6.80 0.04
N TYR A 57 -2.11 7.06 -0.08
CA TYR A 57 -1.15 6.94 1.01
C TYR A 57 -1.50 7.83 2.20
N PHE A 58 -1.77 9.12 1.99
CA PHE A 58 -2.10 10.03 3.10
C PHE A 58 -3.42 9.68 3.77
N ILE A 59 -4.42 9.24 3.02
CA ILE A 59 -5.68 8.74 3.57
C ILE A 59 -5.41 7.50 4.42
N SER A 60 -4.69 6.52 3.88
CA SER A 60 -4.33 5.28 4.57
C SER A 60 -3.51 5.53 5.84
N LEU A 61 -2.55 6.46 5.79
CA LEU A 61 -1.73 6.83 6.93
C LEU A 61 -2.57 7.41 8.08
N GLY A 62 -3.46 8.34 7.77
CA GLY A 62 -4.35 8.94 8.76
C GLY A 62 -5.27 7.92 9.43
N VAL A 63 -5.86 7.03 8.64
CA VAL A 63 -6.73 5.96 9.13
C VAL A 63 -5.92 4.93 9.92
N ALA A 64 -4.75 4.50 9.41
CA ALA A 64 -3.89 3.52 10.08
C ALA A 64 -3.35 4.00 11.42
N ILE A 65 -2.95 5.27 11.54
CA ILE A 65 -2.55 5.86 12.82
C ILE A 65 -3.71 5.81 13.81
N THR A 66 -4.89 6.24 13.38
CA THR A 66 -6.06 6.27 14.26
C THR A 66 -6.46 4.86 14.71
N MET A 67 -6.60 3.93 13.76
CA MET A 67 -6.95 2.53 14.05
C MET A 67 -5.87 1.83 14.88
N GLY A 68 -4.58 2.03 14.52
CA GLY A 68 -3.45 1.38 15.19
C GLY A 68 -3.32 1.82 16.65
N VAL A 69 -3.44 3.12 16.94
CA VAL A 69 -3.43 3.64 18.30
C VAL A 69 -4.64 3.14 19.10
N LEU A 70 -5.85 3.19 18.53
CA LEU A 70 -7.06 2.71 19.19
C LEU A 70 -6.99 1.20 19.49
N ALA A 71 -6.52 0.39 18.55
CA ALA A 71 -6.36 -1.05 18.71
C ALA A 71 -5.24 -1.42 19.71
N ALA A 72 -4.21 -0.58 19.81
CA ALA A 72 -3.15 -0.79 20.80
C ALA A 72 -3.60 -0.46 22.23
N GLU A 73 -4.40 0.60 22.40
CA GLU A 73 -4.84 1.07 23.72
C GLU A 73 -6.09 0.32 24.23
N HIS A 74 -6.94 -0.16 23.34
CA HIS A 74 -8.21 -0.78 23.70
C HIS A 74 -8.36 -2.17 23.11
N LYS A 75 -8.37 -3.19 23.96
CA LYS A 75 -8.53 -4.61 23.55
C LYS A 75 -9.79 -4.86 22.69
N ARG A 76 -10.87 -4.13 22.96
CA ARG A 76 -12.13 -4.26 22.18
C ARG A 76 -11.93 -3.91 20.71
N PHE A 77 -11.20 -2.84 20.41
CA PHE A 77 -10.90 -2.47 19.03
C PHE A 77 -9.98 -3.47 18.36
N ALA A 78 -8.97 -3.97 19.07
CA ALA A 78 -8.09 -5.01 18.56
C ALA A 78 -8.89 -6.27 18.15
N THR A 79 -9.84 -6.71 18.99
CA THR A 79 -10.68 -7.88 18.72
C THR A 79 -11.54 -7.72 17.45
N ILE A 80 -11.88 -6.49 17.06
CA ILE A 80 -12.64 -6.20 15.84
C ILE A 80 -11.71 -6.09 14.63
N PHE A 81 -10.60 -5.36 14.76
CA PHE A 81 -9.73 -5.06 13.63
C PHE A 81 -8.89 -6.25 13.16
N TYR A 82 -8.47 -7.16 14.06
CA TYR A 82 -7.73 -8.35 13.65
C TYR A 82 -8.48 -9.26 12.70
N PRO A 83 -9.73 -9.67 12.97
CA PRO A 83 -10.48 -10.48 12.01
C PRO A 83 -10.72 -9.78 10.67
N ILE A 84 -10.93 -8.45 10.68
CA ILE A 84 -11.09 -7.68 9.44
C ILE A 84 -9.80 -7.71 8.63
N TYR A 85 -8.66 -7.52 9.29
CA TYR A 85 -7.35 -7.66 8.67
C TYR A 85 -7.14 -9.06 8.07
N ASP A 86 -7.44 -10.11 8.83
CA ASP A 86 -7.27 -11.49 8.38
C ASP A 86 -8.14 -11.82 7.17
N ILE A 87 -9.37 -11.32 7.13
CA ILE A 87 -10.29 -11.48 6.00
C ILE A 87 -9.76 -10.71 4.77
N ASP A 88 -9.33 -9.47 4.96
CA ASP A 88 -8.84 -8.63 3.86
C ASP A 88 -7.59 -9.23 3.21
N GLN A 89 -6.66 -9.75 4.01
CA GLN A 89 -5.46 -10.42 3.51
C GLN A 89 -5.75 -11.78 2.82
N ALA A 90 -6.86 -12.43 3.15
CA ALA A 90 -7.27 -13.68 2.52
C ALA A 90 -7.90 -13.47 1.13
N VAL A 91 -8.43 -12.28 0.86
CA VAL A 91 -9.09 -11.96 -0.41
C VAL A 91 -8.12 -11.17 -1.30
N PRO A 92 -7.82 -11.64 -2.52
CA PRO A 92 -7.02 -10.84 -3.45
C PRO A 92 -7.72 -9.51 -3.75
N ILE A 93 -7.09 -8.39 -3.35
CA ILE A 93 -7.68 -7.05 -3.48
C ILE A 93 -8.17 -6.76 -4.89
N LEU A 94 -7.45 -7.27 -5.90
CA LEU A 94 -7.78 -7.08 -7.31
C LEU A 94 -9.11 -7.73 -7.72
N SER A 95 -9.53 -8.80 -7.04
CA SER A 95 -10.80 -9.46 -7.30
C SER A 95 -12.01 -8.59 -6.90
N LEU A 96 -11.79 -7.61 -6.03
CA LEU A 96 -12.83 -6.67 -5.60
C LEU A 96 -13.07 -5.55 -6.60
N PHE A 97 -12.17 -5.34 -7.56
CA PHE A 97 -12.25 -4.24 -8.53
C PHE A 97 -13.59 -4.17 -9.27
N PRO A 98 -14.10 -5.23 -9.91
CA PRO A 98 -15.36 -5.15 -10.66
C PRO A 98 -16.55 -4.78 -9.76
N ILE A 99 -16.59 -5.33 -8.55
CA ILE A 99 -17.67 -5.09 -7.59
C ILE A 99 -17.65 -3.63 -7.11
N LEU A 100 -16.48 -3.15 -6.72
CA LEU A 100 -16.29 -1.77 -6.27
C LEU A 100 -16.57 -0.78 -7.40
N PHE A 101 -16.08 -1.07 -8.61
CA PHE A 101 -16.32 -0.23 -9.77
C PHE A 101 -17.81 -0.11 -10.10
N MET A 102 -18.54 -1.23 -10.15
CA MET A 102 -19.99 -1.22 -10.38
C MET A 102 -20.75 -0.45 -9.30
N ALA A 103 -20.36 -0.63 -8.04
CA ALA A 103 -21.01 0.05 -6.93
C ALA A 103 -20.75 1.57 -6.95
N ILE A 104 -19.51 1.98 -7.20
CA ILE A 104 -19.09 3.39 -7.16
C ILE A 104 -19.51 4.14 -8.43
N SER A 105 -19.39 3.53 -9.61
CA SER A 105 -19.75 4.15 -10.89
C SER A 105 -21.23 4.48 -11.00
N LYS A 106 -22.07 3.75 -10.27
CA LYS A 106 -23.51 4.04 -10.18
C LYS A 106 -23.81 5.44 -9.61
N TYR A 107 -22.95 5.93 -8.70
CA TYR A 107 -23.14 7.23 -8.04
C TYR A 107 -22.33 8.35 -8.69
N PHE A 108 -21.14 8.05 -9.17
CA PHE A 108 -20.18 9.04 -9.67
C PHE A 108 -20.04 9.06 -11.21
N GLY A 109 -20.73 8.13 -11.90
CA GLY A 109 -20.53 7.92 -13.34
C GLY A 109 -19.24 7.15 -13.64
N ALA A 110 -19.06 6.71 -14.88
CA ALA A 110 -17.98 5.78 -15.26
C ALA A 110 -16.58 6.38 -15.03
N ARG A 111 -16.34 7.62 -15.47
CA ARG A 111 -15.00 8.25 -15.41
C ARG A 111 -14.55 8.55 -13.99
N LEU A 112 -15.37 9.26 -13.21
CA LEU A 112 -15.05 9.54 -11.81
C LEU A 112 -15.14 8.28 -10.94
N GLY A 113 -16.06 7.37 -11.28
CA GLY A 113 -16.18 6.07 -10.62
C GLY A 113 -14.91 5.25 -10.72
N LEU A 114 -14.24 5.25 -11.86
CA LEU A 114 -12.95 4.58 -12.05
C LEU A 114 -11.87 5.17 -11.12
N GLU A 115 -11.71 6.50 -11.12
CA GLU A 115 -10.72 7.18 -10.29
C GLU A 115 -10.93 6.91 -8.79
N VAL A 116 -12.18 7.02 -8.33
CA VAL A 116 -12.53 6.76 -6.93
C VAL A 116 -12.30 5.29 -6.58
N THR A 117 -12.64 4.36 -7.48
CA THR A 117 -12.41 2.92 -7.27
C THR A 117 -10.91 2.63 -7.12
N CYS A 118 -10.06 3.19 -7.99
CA CYS A 118 -8.61 3.05 -7.89
C CYS A 118 -8.08 3.55 -6.54
N ILE A 119 -8.51 4.75 -6.10
CA ILE A 119 -8.09 5.30 -4.81
C ILE A 119 -8.57 4.44 -3.65
N VAL A 120 -9.82 3.98 -3.67
CA VAL A 120 -10.37 3.11 -2.61
C VAL A 120 -9.60 1.79 -2.52
N MET A 121 -9.30 1.16 -3.65
CA MET A 121 -8.49 -0.06 -3.67
C MET A 121 -7.09 0.15 -3.12
N LEU A 122 -6.43 1.24 -3.53
CA LEU A 122 -5.11 1.61 -3.00
C LEU A 122 -5.16 1.84 -1.48
N VAL A 123 -6.19 2.50 -0.99
CA VAL A 123 -6.37 2.73 0.45
C VAL A 123 -6.54 1.40 1.19
N LEU A 124 -7.38 0.49 0.68
CA LEU A 124 -7.59 -0.83 1.30
C LEU A 124 -6.29 -1.66 1.32
N ASP A 125 -5.51 -1.62 0.24
CA ASP A 125 -4.24 -2.33 0.16
C ASP A 125 -3.18 -1.76 1.13
N MET A 126 -3.06 -0.44 1.20
CA MET A 126 -2.00 0.24 1.94
C MET A 126 -2.22 0.29 3.46
N ILE A 127 -3.47 0.33 3.92
CA ILE A 127 -3.84 0.62 5.31
C ILE A 127 -3.30 -0.42 6.28
N TRP A 128 -3.34 -1.71 5.93
CA TRP A 128 -3.08 -2.81 6.84
C TRP A 128 -1.60 -2.95 7.22
N TYR A 129 -0.70 -2.69 6.28
CA TYR A 129 0.74 -2.70 6.54
C TYR A 129 1.13 -1.62 7.56
N MET A 130 0.58 -0.41 7.42
CA MET A 130 0.78 0.66 8.38
C MET A 130 0.10 0.37 9.71
N PHE A 131 -1.15 -0.11 9.68
CA PHE A 131 -1.94 -0.43 10.87
C PHE A 131 -1.21 -1.39 11.81
N LEU A 132 -0.72 -2.53 11.28
CA LEU A 132 -0.04 -3.54 12.09
C LEU A 132 1.28 -3.02 12.67
N ASN A 133 2.09 -2.33 11.87
CA ASN A 133 3.35 -1.76 12.33
C ASN A 133 3.11 -0.73 13.45
N ILE A 134 2.16 0.17 13.27
CA ILE A 134 1.79 1.19 14.25
C ILE A 134 1.26 0.56 15.52
N MET A 135 0.31 -0.36 15.42
CA MET A 135 -0.29 -1.01 16.57
C MET A 135 0.76 -1.74 17.44
N ASN A 136 1.65 -2.50 16.78
CA ASN A 136 2.72 -3.23 17.47
C ASN A 136 3.71 -2.27 18.14
N ALA A 137 4.08 -1.19 17.46
CA ALA A 137 4.99 -0.19 18.00
C ALA A 137 4.39 0.56 19.21
N VAL A 138 3.10 0.92 19.15
CA VAL A 138 2.41 1.55 20.30
C VAL A 138 2.39 0.61 21.50
N ARG A 139 2.18 -0.70 21.28
CA ARG A 139 2.23 -1.69 22.39
C ARG A 139 3.63 -1.87 22.97
N ALA A 140 4.66 -1.70 22.15
CA ALA A 140 6.05 -1.82 22.56
C ALA A 140 6.59 -0.60 23.33
N ILE A 141 5.82 0.50 23.47
CA ILE A 141 6.22 1.67 24.25
C ILE A 141 6.35 1.24 25.73
N PRO A 142 7.55 1.43 26.37
CA PRO A 142 7.78 1.06 27.77
C PRO A 142 6.81 1.75 28.73
N ASP A 143 6.46 1.06 29.82
CA ASP A 143 5.54 1.59 30.82
C ASP A 143 6.10 2.82 31.52
N ASP A 144 7.42 2.90 31.73
CA ASP A 144 8.10 4.07 32.28
C ASP A 144 7.80 5.34 31.46
N VAL A 145 7.84 5.25 30.15
CA VAL A 145 7.50 6.39 29.26
C VAL A 145 6.03 6.78 29.43
N ARG A 146 5.15 5.79 29.59
CA ARG A 146 3.72 6.03 29.82
C ARG A 146 3.46 6.69 31.21
N GLU A 147 4.24 6.30 32.23
CA GLU A 147 4.14 6.90 33.56
C GLU A 147 4.65 8.32 33.57
N VAL A 148 5.82 8.58 32.99
CA VAL A 148 6.36 9.94 32.83
C VAL A 148 5.35 10.84 32.12
N ALA A 149 4.73 10.35 31.06
CA ALA A 149 3.68 11.08 30.33
C ALA A 149 2.50 11.47 31.25
N ARG A 150 2.08 10.57 32.12
CA ARG A 150 1.00 10.84 33.09
C ARG A 150 1.40 11.87 34.14
N LEU A 151 2.65 11.81 34.65
CA LEU A 151 3.19 12.75 35.61
C LEU A 151 3.24 14.17 35.06
N PHE A 152 3.62 14.33 33.78
CA PHE A 152 3.59 15.62 33.09
C PHE A 152 2.19 16.06 32.63
N GLY A 153 1.14 15.31 32.98
CA GLY A 153 -0.23 15.68 32.67
C GLY A 153 -0.63 15.51 31.18
N PHE A 154 0.15 14.77 30.37
CA PHE A 154 -0.21 14.47 28.99
C PHE A 154 -1.38 13.50 28.93
N LYS A 155 -2.55 13.98 28.44
CA LYS A 155 -3.78 13.20 28.30
C LYS A 155 -4.36 13.34 26.88
N GLY A 156 -5.12 12.32 26.43
CA GLY A 156 -5.83 12.34 25.15
C GLY A 156 -4.92 12.67 23.97
N ILE A 157 -5.34 13.59 23.11
CA ILE A 157 -4.64 13.97 21.88
C ILE A 157 -3.22 14.48 22.15
N LYS A 158 -3.01 15.24 23.23
CA LYS A 158 -1.66 15.73 23.60
C LYS A 158 -0.68 14.59 23.85
N ARG A 159 -1.12 13.50 24.50
CA ARG A 159 -0.30 12.30 24.69
C ARG A 159 0.02 11.63 23.37
N VAL A 160 -0.96 11.50 22.47
CA VAL A 160 -0.76 10.88 21.17
C VAL A 160 0.25 11.68 20.35
N THR A 161 0.09 12.99 20.23
CA THR A 161 0.93 13.82 19.36
C THR A 161 2.35 14.03 19.90
N HIS A 162 2.54 14.14 21.22
CA HIS A 162 3.85 14.49 21.81
C HIS A 162 4.64 13.28 22.30
N ILE A 163 3.99 12.13 22.51
CA ILE A 163 4.65 10.93 23.05
C ILE A 163 4.49 9.75 22.11
N VAL A 164 3.24 9.38 21.77
CA VAL A 164 3.00 8.16 20.98
C VAL A 164 3.57 8.32 19.58
N ILE A 165 3.18 9.36 18.82
CA ILE A 165 3.63 9.55 17.44
C ILE A 165 5.16 9.63 17.32
N PRO A 166 5.88 10.44 18.12
CA PRO A 166 7.34 10.45 18.07
C PRO A 166 7.97 9.11 18.40
N SER A 167 7.40 8.36 19.37
CA SER A 167 7.93 7.05 19.78
C SER A 167 7.76 5.97 18.69
N ILE A 168 6.70 6.05 17.89
CA ILE A 168 6.40 5.07 16.84
C ILE A 168 6.85 5.51 15.45
N LEU A 169 7.53 6.63 15.32
CA LEU A 169 7.96 7.18 14.03
C LEU A 169 8.73 6.16 13.17
N PRO A 170 9.68 5.36 13.71
CA PRO A 170 10.35 4.33 12.93
C PRO A 170 9.39 3.28 12.36
N ALA A 171 8.35 2.91 13.12
CA ALA A 171 7.35 1.95 12.66
C ALA A 171 6.41 2.54 11.60
N ILE A 172 6.10 3.84 11.69
CA ILE A 172 5.38 4.55 10.63
C ILE A 172 6.18 4.52 9.33
N VAL A 173 7.50 4.79 9.40
CA VAL A 173 8.37 4.74 8.22
C VAL A 173 8.41 3.34 7.61
N THR A 174 8.61 2.30 8.43
CA THR A 174 8.63 0.91 7.96
C THR A 174 7.29 0.50 7.34
N GLY A 175 6.18 0.81 8.01
CA GLY A 175 4.84 0.55 7.48
C GLY A 175 4.57 1.30 6.16
N SER A 176 5.04 2.54 6.06
CA SER A 176 4.95 3.34 4.83
C SER A 176 5.74 2.72 3.67
N MET A 177 6.96 2.25 3.93
CA MET A 177 7.79 1.60 2.89
C MET A 177 7.09 0.35 2.33
N LEU A 178 6.52 -0.49 3.21
CA LEU A 178 5.76 -1.68 2.79
C LEU A 178 4.51 -1.30 2.00
N SER A 179 3.76 -0.31 2.48
CA SER A 179 2.55 0.18 1.81
C SER A 179 2.83 0.76 0.43
N TRP A 180 3.93 1.50 0.26
CA TRP A 180 4.35 1.98 -1.05
C TRP A 180 4.71 0.85 -1.99
N ALA A 181 5.42 -0.18 -1.50
CA ALA A 181 5.80 -1.33 -2.31
C ALA A 181 4.57 -2.09 -2.84
N THR A 182 3.55 -2.31 -2.01
CA THR A 182 2.31 -2.98 -2.44
C THR A 182 1.43 -2.07 -3.28
N GLY A 183 1.31 -0.79 -2.93
CA GLY A 183 0.55 0.19 -3.67
C GLY A 183 0.98 0.33 -5.15
N TRP A 184 2.28 0.20 -5.44
CA TRP A 184 2.77 0.15 -6.82
C TRP A 184 2.19 -1.02 -7.60
N ASN A 185 2.11 -2.20 -7.00
CA ASN A 185 1.51 -3.36 -7.66
C ASN A 185 0.02 -3.13 -7.93
N THR A 186 -0.70 -2.61 -6.93
CA THR A 186 -2.15 -2.38 -7.04
C THR A 186 -2.47 -1.28 -8.05
N VAL A 187 -1.69 -0.19 -8.12
CA VAL A 187 -1.95 0.89 -9.09
C VAL A 187 -1.74 0.43 -10.52
N ILE A 188 -0.69 -0.34 -10.81
CA ILE A 188 -0.44 -0.88 -12.15
C ILE A 188 -1.66 -1.68 -12.62
N PHE A 189 -2.17 -2.59 -11.79
CA PHE A 189 -3.35 -3.37 -12.16
C PHE A 189 -4.61 -2.52 -12.33
N SER A 190 -4.82 -1.53 -11.48
CA SER A 190 -6.00 -0.67 -11.56
C SER A 190 -6.00 0.24 -12.81
N GLU A 191 -4.84 0.55 -13.36
CA GLU A 191 -4.68 1.33 -14.58
C GLU A 191 -4.78 0.47 -15.86
N TYR A 192 -4.48 -0.82 -15.77
CA TYR A 192 -4.61 -1.76 -16.89
C TYR A 192 -6.05 -2.28 -17.09
N MET A 193 -6.93 -2.13 -16.11
CA MET A 193 -8.34 -2.53 -16.27
C MET A 193 -9.14 -1.35 -16.81
N PRO A 194 -9.70 -1.48 -18.04
CA PRO A 194 -10.52 -0.44 -18.66
C PRO A 194 -11.89 -0.30 -18.00
#